data_662a53a68ea13138ea0eafe339c3facb
#
_entry.id   662a53a68ea13138ea0eafe339c3facb
#
_cell.length_a   1.000
_cell.length_b   1.000
_cell.length_c   1.000
_cell.angle_alpha   90.00
_cell.angle_beta   90.00
_cell.angle_gamma   90.00
#
_symmetry.space_group_name_H-M   'P 1'
#
loop_
_entity.id
_entity.type
_entity.pdbx_description
1 polymer ?
#
loop_
_entity_poly.entity_id
_entity_poly.type
_entity_poly.pdbx_seq_one_letter_code
_entity_poly.pdbx_strand_id
1 'polypeptide(L)'
;MSEEPTIFTRIINGELPCHKVYEDEHIIAFLDIQPLTRGHTLVIPKEPAPSMDQLSLDSAAALGRALPVVSRAILKAAGATAYNLVQNNGHEAGM
;
A
#
# COMPACT_ATOMS: atom_id res chain seq x y z
N MET A 1 8.75 3.16 22.38
CA MET A 1 8.39 3.16 20.96
C MET A 1 8.26 4.57 20.46
N SER A 2 8.75 4.82 19.29
CA SER A 2 8.62 6.14 18.69
C SER A 2 7.17 6.43 18.36
N GLU A 3 6.72 7.62 18.69
CA GLU A 3 5.39 8.10 18.36
C GLU A 3 5.38 8.99 17.13
N GLU A 4 6.54 9.14 16.49
CA GLU A 4 6.62 9.98 15.31
C GLU A 4 5.89 9.31 14.14
N PRO A 5 5.02 10.04 13.46
CA PRO A 5 4.33 9.46 12.31
C PRO A 5 5.30 9.20 11.16
N THR A 6 5.10 8.08 10.50
CA THR A 6 5.83 7.78 9.29
C THR A 6 5.28 8.64 8.15
N ILE A 7 5.99 8.64 7.01
CA ILE A 7 5.49 9.31 5.82
C ILE A 7 4.13 8.72 5.40
N PHE A 8 3.95 7.40 5.60
CA PHE A 8 2.68 6.75 5.27
C PHE A 8 1.55 7.21 6.17
N THR A 9 1.81 7.36 7.47
CA THR A 9 0.84 7.88 8.42
C THR A 9 0.40 9.29 8.00
N ARG A 10 1.33 10.11 7.57
CA ARG A 10 1.04 11.47 7.15
C ARG A 10 0.21 11.51 5.87
N ILE A 11 0.46 10.59 4.95
CA ILE A 11 -0.36 10.45 3.75
C ILE A 11 -1.78 10.03 4.12
N ILE A 12 -1.92 9.05 5.01
CA ILE A 12 -3.22 8.56 5.46
C ILE A 12 -4.04 9.70 6.08
N ASN A 13 -3.37 10.55 6.86
CA ASN A 13 -4.02 11.66 7.54
C ASN A 13 -4.26 12.87 6.63
N GLY A 14 -3.87 12.80 5.37
CA GLY A 14 -4.05 13.90 4.44
C GLY A 14 -3.05 15.03 4.60
N GLU A 15 -1.98 14.81 5.36
CA GLU A 15 -0.96 15.83 5.58
C GLU A 15 0.01 15.97 4.41
N LEU A 16 0.14 14.91 3.61
CA LEU A 16 0.99 14.92 2.42
C LEU A 16 0.16 14.51 1.22
N PRO A 17 0.34 15.16 0.08
CA PRO A 17 -0.39 14.77 -1.12
C PRO A 17 0.12 13.45 -1.68
N CYS A 18 -0.77 12.72 -2.34
CA CYS A 18 -0.40 11.50 -3.04
C CYS A 18 -1.34 11.32 -4.24
N HIS A 19 -0.92 10.50 -5.20
CA HIS A 19 -1.76 10.13 -6.34
C HIS A 19 -2.52 8.87 -5.95
N LYS A 20 -3.69 9.07 -5.36
CA LYS A 20 -4.50 8.00 -4.81
C LYS A 20 -5.14 7.17 -5.92
N VAL A 21 -5.01 5.86 -5.80
CA VAL A 21 -5.60 4.91 -6.74
C VAL A 21 -6.86 4.30 -6.16
N TYR A 22 -6.87 4.07 -4.85
CA TYR A 22 -7.96 3.39 -4.17
C TYR A 22 -7.90 3.75 -2.69
N GLU A 23 -9.06 3.86 -2.08
CA GLU A 23 -9.11 4.06 -0.63
C GLU A 23 -10.44 3.55 -0.10
N ASP A 24 -10.37 2.86 1.03
CA ASP A 24 -11.57 2.52 1.79
C ASP A 24 -11.29 2.76 3.27
N GLU A 25 -12.16 2.24 4.13
CA GLU A 25 -12.05 2.45 5.57
C GLU A 25 -10.73 1.91 6.15
N HIS A 26 -10.19 0.86 5.55
CA HIS A 26 -9.02 0.15 6.10
C HIS A 26 -7.77 0.29 5.26
N ILE A 27 -7.87 0.62 3.99
CA ILE A 27 -6.78 0.52 3.03
C ILE A 27 -6.66 1.80 2.22
N ILE A 28 -5.42 2.18 1.91
CA ILE A 28 -5.15 3.22 0.93
C ILE A 28 -4.09 2.71 -0.05
N ALA A 29 -4.29 3.00 -1.33
CA ALA A 29 -3.35 2.66 -2.38
C ALA A 29 -3.03 3.91 -3.19
N PHE A 30 -1.75 4.14 -3.47
CA PHE A 30 -1.31 5.32 -4.20
C PHE A 30 -0.05 5.01 -4.99
N LEU A 31 0.19 5.81 -6.02
CA LEU A 31 1.38 5.63 -6.85
C LEU A 31 2.63 6.03 -6.09
N ASP A 32 3.68 5.25 -6.24
CA ASP A 32 4.97 5.56 -5.65
C ASP A 32 5.54 6.80 -6.33
N ILE A 33 6.06 7.74 -5.55
CA ILE A 33 6.66 8.96 -6.09
C ILE A 33 8.03 8.71 -6.68
N GLN A 34 8.66 7.57 -6.36
CA GLN A 34 9.94 7.17 -6.93
C GLN A 34 9.82 5.73 -7.41
N PRO A 35 8.99 5.50 -8.44
CA PRO A 35 8.71 4.14 -8.86
C PRO A 35 9.92 3.48 -9.51
N LEU A 36 10.12 2.20 -9.21
CA LEU A 36 11.12 1.38 -9.87
C LEU A 36 10.69 1.08 -11.30
N THR A 37 9.39 0.94 -11.49
CA THR A 37 8.81 0.70 -12.80
C THR A 37 7.54 1.52 -12.93
N ARG A 38 7.09 1.69 -14.17
CA ARG A 38 5.83 2.37 -14.45
C ARG A 38 4.67 1.62 -13.77
N GLY A 39 3.83 2.36 -13.07
CA GLY A 39 2.69 1.78 -12.38
C GLY A 39 3.01 1.20 -11.02
N HIS A 40 4.22 1.42 -10.51
CA HIS A 40 4.56 0.97 -9.16
C HIS A 40 3.62 1.62 -8.15
N THR A 41 2.85 0.81 -7.45
CA THR A 41 1.80 1.27 -6.55
C THR A 41 2.04 0.69 -5.16
N LEU A 42 1.88 1.55 -4.16
CA LEU A 42 1.95 1.14 -2.76
C LEU A 42 0.54 0.92 -2.26
N VAL A 43 0.31 -0.21 -1.62
CA VAL A 43 -1.00 -0.55 -1.02
C VAL A 43 -0.75 -0.79 0.45
N ILE A 44 -1.29 0.10 1.29
CA ILE A 44 -1.00 0.04 2.72
C ILE A 44 -2.29 0.02 3.55
N PRO A 45 -2.30 -0.77 4.64
CA PRO A 45 -3.38 -0.68 5.61
C PRO A 45 -3.25 0.62 6.41
N LYS A 46 -4.39 1.18 6.79
CA LYS A 46 -4.40 2.37 7.63
C LYS A 46 -4.04 2.05 9.07
N GLU A 47 -4.22 0.80 9.47
CA GLU A 47 -3.81 0.33 10.78
C GLU A 47 -2.29 0.22 10.84
N PRO A 48 -1.61 0.84 11.82
CA PRO A 48 -0.17 0.68 11.96
C PRO A 48 0.17 -0.75 12.36
N ALA A 49 1.05 -1.39 11.61
CA ALA A 49 1.56 -2.71 11.94
C ALA A 49 2.97 -2.84 11.39
N PRO A 50 3.95 -3.24 12.20
CA PRO A 50 5.34 -3.33 11.73
C PRO A 50 5.54 -4.42 10.69
N SER A 51 4.71 -5.45 10.71
CA SER A 51 4.83 -6.57 9.78
C SER A 51 3.47 -7.25 9.63
N MET A 52 3.35 -8.07 8.60
CA MET A 52 2.09 -8.71 8.23
C MET A 52 1.52 -9.58 9.34
N ASP A 53 2.38 -10.26 10.09
CA ASP A 53 1.93 -11.16 11.15
C ASP A 53 1.30 -10.42 12.33
N GLN A 54 1.48 -9.08 12.40
CA GLN A 54 0.91 -8.26 13.45
C GLN A 54 -0.31 -7.47 12.99
N LEU A 55 -0.71 -7.62 11.72
CA LEU A 55 -1.87 -6.94 11.18
C LEU A 55 -3.15 -7.63 11.67
N SER A 56 -4.18 -6.86 12.01
CA SER A 56 -5.46 -7.44 12.40
C SER A 56 -6.08 -8.21 11.24
N LEU A 57 -6.92 -9.18 11.57
CA LEU A 57 -7.60 -9.98 10.55
C LEU A 57 -8.57 -9.13 9.73
N ASP A 58 -9.19 -8.13 10.35
CA ASP A 58 -10.07 -7.22 9.62
C ASP A 58 -9.30 -6.42 8.57
N SER A 59 -8.16 -5.87 8.93
CA SER A 59 -7.31 -5.16 7.97
C SER A 59 -6.76 -6.10 6.92
N ALA A 60 -6.39 -7.32 7.30
CA ALA A 60 -5.90 -8.31 6.35
C ALA A 60 -6.96 -8.68 5.33
N ALA A 61 -8.21 -8.83 5.77
CA ALA A 61 -9.32 -9.12 4.86
C ALA A 61 -9.57 -7.94 3.91
N ALA A 62 -9.51 -6.72 4.43
CA ALA A 62 -9.69 -5.53 3.60
C ALA A 62 -8.57 -5.42 2.57
N LEU A 63 -7.35 -5.73 2.95
CA LEU A 63 -6.22 -5.76 2.03
C LEU A 63 -6.46 -6.77 0.91
N GLY A 64 -6.89 -7.97 1.27
CA GLY A 64 -7.19 -9.01 0.28
C GLY A 64 -8.28 -8.60 -0.69
N ARG A 65 -9.30 -7.86 -0.22
CA ARG A 65 -10.36 -7.36 -1.09
C ARG A 65 -9.86 -6.25 -2.02
N ALA A 66 -8.94 -5.43 -1.55
CA ALA A 66 -8.45 -4.29 -2.32
C ALA A 66 -7.50 -4.72 -3.45
N LEU A 67 -6.70 -5.75 -3.23
CA LEU A 67 -5.65 -6.13 -4.18
C LEU A 67 -6.16 -6.41 -5.60
N PRO A 68 -7.22 -7.20 -5.79
CA PRO A 68 -7.70 -7.42 -7.17
C PRO A 68 -8.21 -6.13 -7.84
N VAL A 69 -8.85 -5.26 -7.07
CA VAL A 69 -9.38 -4.00 -7.61
C VAL A 69 -8.24 -3.10 -8.07
N VAL A 70 -7.24 -2.94 -7.21
CA VAL A 70 -6.07 -2.12 -7.51
C VAL A 70 -5.29 -2.72 -8.69
N SER A 71 -5.11 -4.04 -8.69
CA SER A 71 -4.39 -4.72 -9.77
C SER A 71 -5.06 -4.49 -11.13
N ARG A 72 -6.38 -4.63 -11.20
CA ARG A 72 -7.10 -4.39 -12.44
C ARG A 72 -6.94 -2.96 -12.93
N ALA A 73 -7.02 -2.00 -12.02
CA ALA A 73 -6.88 -0.59 -12.36
C ALA A 73 -5.48 -0.28 -12.91
N ILE A 74 -4.44 -0.82 -12.25
CA ILE A 74 -3.07 -0.56 -12.67
C ILE A 74 -2.76 -1.23 -14.01
N LEU A 75 -3.20 -2.46 -14.20
CA LEU A 75 -3.00 -3.15 -15.48
C LEU A 75 -3.62 -2.36 -16.63
N LYS A 76 -4.84 -1.86 -16.43
CA LYS A 76 -5.54 -1.09 -17.44
C LYS A 76 -4.82 0.23 -17.72
N ALA A 77 -4.43 0.94 -16.67
CA ALA A 77 -3.80 2.24 -16.82
C ALA A 77 -2.41 2.14 -17.45
N ALA A 78 -1.65 1.11 -17.10
CA ALA A 78 -0.28 0.93 -17.60
C ALA A 78 -0.22 0.17 -18.92
N GLY A 79 -1.32 -0.44 -19.35
CA GLY A 79 -1.32 -1.27 -20.56
C GLY A 79 -0.49 -2.53 -20.38
N ALA A 80 -0.34 -3.01 -19.14
CA ALA A 80 0.47 -4.17 -18.84
C ALA A 80 -0.36 -5.44 -18.79
N THR A 81 0.30 -6.58 -18.95
CA THR A 81 -0.34 -7.89 -18.88
C THR A 81 0.23 -8.76 -17.76
N ALA A 82 1.26 -8.29 -17.09
CA ALA A 82 1.91 -9.05 -16.02
C ALA A 82 2.34 -8.09 -14.90
N TYR A 83 2.39 -8.61 -13.68
CA TYR A 83 2.77 -7.81 -12.53
C TYR A 83 3.17 -8.72 -11.37
N ASN A 84 3.81 -8.13 -10.40
CA ASN A 84 4.19 -8.81 -9.17
C ASN A 84 3.57 -8.10 -7.97
N LEU A 85 3.23 -8.88 -6.96
CA LEU A 85 2.89 -8.34 -5.65
C LEU A 85 4.06 -8.68 -4.73
N VAL A 86 4.62 -7.65 -4.10
CA VAL A 86 5.80 -7.82 -3.24
C VAL A 86 5.46 -7.29 -1.85
N GLN A 87 5.81 -8.05 -0.84
CA GLN A 87 5.60 -7.65 0.53
C GLN A 87 6.85 -8.01 1.33
N ASN A 88 7.50 -6.99 1.88
CA ASN A 88 8.72 -7.18 2.68
C ASN A 88 8.39 -6.99 4.15
N ASN A 89 8.85 -7.92 4.97
CA ASN A 89 8.61 -7.87 6.41
C ASN A 89 9.95 -7.97 7.14
N GLY A 90 10.26 -6.95 7.92
CA GLY A 90 11.48 -6.93 8.68
C GLY A 90 12.64 -6.30 7.92
N HIS A 91 13.62 -5.86 8.67
CA HIS A 91 14.74 -5.10 8.13
C HIS A 91 15.56 -5.92 7.13
N GLU A 92 15.77 -7.19 7.43
CA GLU A 92 16.58 -8.08 6.58
C GLU A 92 15.92 -8.37 5.24
N ALA A 93 14.61 -8.17 5.14
CA ALA A 93 13.87 -8.39 3.90
C ALA A 93 13.81 -7.15 3.01
N GLY A 94 14.49 -6.07 3.38
CA GLY A 94 14.50 -4.85 2.59
C GLY A 94 13.43 -3.85 2.97
N MET A 95 12.86 -4.03 4.13
CA MET A 95 11.82 -3.14 4.62
C MET A 95 12.41 -1.85 5.18
#